data_f51d3a20663577e8728474d184981c21
#
_entry.id   f51d3a20663577e8728474d184981c21
#
_cell.length_a   1.000
_cell.length_b   1.000
_cell.length_c   1.000
_cell.angle_alpha   90.00
_cell.angle_beta   90.00
_cell.angle_gamma   90.00
#
_symmetry.space_group_name_H-M   'P 1'
#
loop_
_entity.id
_entity.type
_entity.pdbx_description
1 polymer ?
#
loop_
_entity_poly.entity_id
_entity_poly.type
_entity_poly.pdbx_seq_one_letter_code
_entity_poly.pdbx_strand_id
1 'polypeptide(L)'
;FAKEGWNLILNARDTSKLEKLIYELEMECPKLVTRPLICDVRDREQVKAALENLPADWKTIDLLINNAGLVIGVDKEFEGSLDEWDIMIDTNIKGLLTMTRLVVPGMIERGRGHVINIGSIAGDAAYPGGSVYCATKAAVKALSDGLRIDLVDTPLRVTNIKPGMVETNF
;
A
#
# COMPACT_ATOMS: atom_id res chain seq x y z
N PHE A 1 14.05 -5.18 -2.81
CA PHE A 1 14.12 -4.23 -3.92
C PHE A 1 15.41 -3.40 -3.87
N ALA A 2 15.78 -2.81 -2.72
CA ALA A 2 17.04 -2.06 -2.59
C ALA A 2 18.25 -2.88 -3.05
N LYS A 3 18.40 -4.13 -2.56
CA LYS A 3 19.48 -5.06 -2.92
C LYS A 3 19.46 -5.50 -4.39
N GLU A 4 18.30 -5.39 -5.03
CA GLU A 4 18.11 -5.69 -6.47
C GLU A 4 18.31 -4.46 -7.37
N GLY A 5 18.72 -3.33 -6.81
CA GLY A 5 19.07 -2.12 -7.57
C GLY A 5 17.88 -1.27 -8.02
N TRP A 6 16.72 -1.41 -7.39
CA TRP A 6 15.55 -0.56 -7.66
C TRP A 6 15.69 0.80 -7.00
N ASN A 7 15.31 1.85 -7.70
CA ASN A 7 15.06 3.15 -7.08
C ASN A 7 13.76 3.10 -6.28
N LEU A 8 13.73 3.67 -5.09
CA LEU A 8 12.61 3.53 -4.17
C LEU A 8 11.94 4.87 -3.84
N ILE A 9 10.64 4.97 -4.09
CA ILE A 9 9.79 5.98 -3.47
C ILE A 9 9.21 5.35 -2.19
N LEU A 10 9.55 5.93 -1.05
CA LEU A 10 9.17 5.41 0.25
C LEU A 10 8.13 6.33 0.90
N ASN A 11 6.90 5.82 1.05
CA ASN A 11 5.81 6.57 1.67
C ASN A 11 5.70 6.28 3.17
N ALA A 12 5.61 7.33 3.96
CA ALA A 12 5.23 7.26 5.37
C ALA A 12 4.63 8.57 5.85
N ARG A 13 3.90 8.51 6.97
CA ARG A 13 3.38 9.69 7.69
C ARG A 13 4.42 10.30 8.63
N ASP A 14 5.27 9.44 9.20
CA ASP A 14 6.30 9.80 10.19
C ASP A 14 7.62 10.02 9.48
N THR A 15 8.01 11.28 9.37
CA THR A 15 9.25 11.71 8.71
C THR A 15 10.48 11.11 9.41
N SER A 16 10.53 11.12 10.74
CA SER A 16 11.71 10.65 11.49
C SER A 16 11.94 9.14 11.30
N LYS A 17 10.87 8.34 11.32
CA LYS A 17 10.97 6.90 11.06
C LYS A 17 11.39 6.63 9.63
N LEU A 18 10.89 7.42 8.68
CA LEU A 18 11.24 7.27 7.27
C LEU A 18 12.70 7.62 7.01
N GLU A 19 13.19 8.73 7.57
CA GLU A 19 14.59 9.14 7.45
C GLU A 19 15.55 8.09 8.04
N LYS A 20 15.20 7.52 9.19
CA LYS A 20 15.96 6.43 9.79
C LYS A 20 16.02 5.21 8.85
N LEU A 21 14.89 4.80 8.29
CA LEU A 21 14.82 3.68 7.34
C LEU A 21 15.67 3.97 6.09
N ILE A 22 15.58 5.17 5.54
CA ILE A 22 16.38 5.58 4.39
C ILE A 22 17.86 5.46 4.70
N TYR A 23 18.30 6.01 5.83
CA TYR A 23 19.70 5.91 6.26
C TYR A 23 20.17 4.47 6.38
N GLU A 24 19.40 3.59 7.02
CA GLU A 24 19.72 2.17 7.15
C GLU A 24 19.84 1.49 5.78
N LEU A 25 18.92 1.77 4.86
CA LEU A 25 18.93 1.22 3.50
C LEU A 25 20.13 1.71 2.68
N GLU A 26 20.50 2.99 2.78
CA GLU A 26 21.64 3.57 2.06
C GLU A 26 22.97 3.01 2.58
N MET A 27 23.07 2.73 3.90
CA MET A 27 24.23 2.08 4.48
C MET A 27 24.40 0.64 3.98
N GLU A 28 23.29 -0.11 3.82
CA GLU A 28 23.33 -1.48 3.29
C GLU A 28 23.51 -1.54 1.76
N CYS A 29 23.00 -0.53 1.06
CA CYS A 29 22.95 -0.47 -0.40
C CYS A 29 23.48 0.87 -0.91
N PRO A 30 24.81 1.09 -0.97
CA PRO A 30 25.40 2.41 -1.29
C PRO A 30 25.05 2.98 -2.66
N LYS A 31 24.52 2.16 -3.58
CA LYS A 31 24.06 2.63 -4.92
C LYS A 31 22.56 2.90 -4.97
N LEU A 32 21.85 2.69 -3.87
CA LEU A 32 20.43 2.93 -3.77
C LEU A 32 20.12 4.41 -3.93
N VAL A 33 19.10 4.71 -4.71
CA VAL A 33 18.52 6.05 -4.77
C VAL A 33 17.11 6.00 -4.21
N THR A 34 16.88 6.82 -3.20
CA THR A 34 15.59 6.91 -2.52
C THR A 34 14.92 8.26 -2.73
N ARG A 35 13.60 8.27 -2.61
CA ARG A 35 12.79 9.49 -2.60
C ARG A 35 11.73 9.36 -1.51
N PRO A 36 11.76 10.17 -0.45
CA PRO A 36 10.70 10.20 0.53
C PRO A 36 9.42 10.77 -0.06
N LEU A 37 8.28 10.17 0.28
CA LEU A 37 6.94 10.63 -0.04
C LEU A 37 6.17 10.78 1.28
N ILE A 38 6.21 11.96 1.86
CA ILE A 38 5.59 12.22 3.17
C ILE A 38 4.12 12.56 2.97
N CYS A 39 3.23 11.59 3.21
CA CYS A 39 1.79 11.81 3.21
C CYS A 39 1.06 10.67 3.95
N ASP A 40 -0.13 10.98 4.46
CA ASP A 40 -1.07 9.98 4.95
C ASP A 40 -1.90 9.44 3.78
N VAL A 41 -1.87 8.14 3.54
CA VAL A 41 -2.64 7.50 2.45
C VAL A 41 -4.16 7.68 2.60
N ARG A 42 -4.64 8.02 3.80
CA ARG A 42 -6.05 8.33 4.07
C ARG A 42 -6.47 9.71 3.55
N ASP A 43 -5.52 10.61 3.39
CA ASP A 43 -5.75 11.97 2.90
C ASP A 43 -5.45 12.04 1.39
N ARG A 44 -6.52 12.06 0.59
CA ARG A 44 -6.44 12.06 -0.88
C ARG A 44 -5.69 13.27 -1.43
N GLU A 45 -5.89 14.43 -0.84
CA GLU A 45 -5.27 15.68 -1.31
C GLU A 45 -3.77 15.68 -0.98
N GLN A 46 -3.38 15.19 0.20
CA GLN A 46 -1.95 15.03 0.52
C GLN A 46 -1.29 14.04 -0.43
N VAL A 47 -1.90 12.88 -0.69
CA VAL A 47 -1.35 11.87 -1.62
C VAL A 47 -1.19 12.45 -3.01
N LYS A 48 -2.22 13.13 -3.52
CA LYS A 48 -2.20 13.77 -4.84
C LYS A 48 -1.09 14.81 -4.93
N ALA A 49 -1.03 15.75 -3.99
CA ALA A 49 -0.01 16.79 -3.95
C ALA A 49 1.41 16.19 -3.84
N ALA A 50 1.60 15.15 -3.02
CA ALA A 50 2.89 14.50 -2.86
C ALA A 50 3.37 13.84 -4.15
N LEU A 51 2.48 13.15 -4.88
CA LEU A 51 2.81 12.52 -6.17
C LEU A 51 3.05 13.57 -7.28
N GLU A 52 2.25 14.64 -7.33
CA GLU A 52 2.42 15.73 -8.29
C GLU A 52 3.74 16.48 -8.10
N ASN A 53 4.21 16.61 -6.86
CA ASN A 53 5.48 17.27 -6.51
C ASN A 53 6.71 16.38 -6.69
N LEU A 54 6.57 15.11 -7.09
CA LEU A 54 7.72 14.29 -7.45
C LEU A 54 8.48 14.92 -8.63
N PRO A 55 9.82 14.90 -8.62
CA PRO A 55 10.62 15.27 -9.79
C PRO A 55 10.20 14.44 -11.02
N ALA A 56 10.37 15.00 -12.22
CA ALA A 56 9.88 14.40 -13.46
C ALA A 56 10.42 12.97 -13.71
N ASP A 57 11.68 12.72 -13.38
CA ASP A 57 12.35 11.43 -13.45
C ASP A 57 11.81 10.39 -12.46
N TRP A 58 11.09 10.84 -11.41
CA TRP A 58 10.45 9.98 -10.40
C TRP A 58 8.96 9.73 -10.64
N LYS A 59 8.36 10.41 -11.62
CA LYS A 59 6.94 10.21 -11.97
C LYS A 59 6.68 8.92 -12.75
N THR A 60 7.74 8.29 -13.27
CA THR A 60 7.64 7.00 -13.94
C THR A 60 7.71 5.88 -12.92
N ILE A 61 6.56 5.49 -12.39
CA ILE A 61 6.45 4.42 -11.39
C ILE A 61 6.15 3.10 -12.10
N ASP A 62 7.07 2.13 -12.03
CA ASP A 62 6.94 0.82 -12.65
C ASP A 62 6.33 -0.24 -11.71
N LEU A 63 6.46 -0.03 -10.39
CA LEU A 63 5.93 -0.92 -9.37
C LEU A 63 5.25 -0.12 -8.28
N LEU A 64 3.98 -0.41 -8.03
CA LEU A 64 3.23 0.10 -6.88
C LEU A 64 3.02 -1.02 -5.87
N ILE A 65 3.50 -0.83 -4.65
CA ILE A 65 3.25 -1.75 -3.53
C ILE A 65 2.32 -1.06 -2.53
N ASN A 66 1.07 -1.47 -2.52
CA ASN A 66 0.09 -1.06 -1.52
C ASN A 66 0.30 -1.88 -0.24
N ASN A 67 1.28 -1.45 0.56
CA ASN A 67 1.66 -2.09 1.81
C ASN A 67 1.00 -1.41 3.03
N ALA A 68 0.64 -0.13 2.92
CA ALA A 68 0.01 0.58 4.02
C ALA A 68 -1.25 -0.16 4.50
N GLY A 69 -1.25 -0.54 5.76
CA GLY A 69 -2.34 -1.28 6.38
C GLY A 69 -2.08 -1.42 7.87
N LEU A 70 -3.13 -1.66 8.62
CA LEU A 70 -3.05 -1.86 10.06
C LEU A 70 -4.25 -2.68 10.57
N VAL A 71 -4.11 -3.23 11.75
CA VAL A 71 -5.18 -3.75 12.59
C VAL A 71 -5.19 -2.97 13.91
N ILE A 72 -6.37 -2.58 14.39
CA ILE A 72 -6.56 -1.92 15.68
C ILE A 72 -7.71 -2.62 16.39
N GLY A 73 -7.52 -2.92 17.67
CA GLY A 73 -8.51 -3.60 18.49
C GLY A 73 -8.74 -5.06 18.11
N VAL A 74 -9.29 -5.81 19.04
CA VAL A 74 -9.68 -7.22 18.90
C VAL A 74 -11.01 -7.42 19.62
N ASP A 75 -11.90 -6.44 19.47
CA ASP A 75 -13.18 -6.43 20.14
C ASP A 75 -14.25 -7.14 19.31
N LYS A 76 -15.26 -7.66 19.99
CA LYS A 76 -16.43 -8.20 19.29
C LYS A 76 -17.11 -7.08 18.50
N GLU A 77 -17.69 -7.41 17.36
CA GLU A 77 -18.27 -6.44 16.42
C GLU A 77 -19.34 -5.53 17.08
N PHE A 78 -20.05 -6.00 18.07
CA PHE A 78 -21.05 -5.22 18.80
C PHE A 78 -20.49 -4.42 20.00
N GLU A 79 -19.17 -4.45 20.24
CA GLU A 79 -18.48 -3.77 21.35
C GLU A 79 -17.36 -2.84 20.87
N GLY A 80 -16.92 -2.98 19.61
CA GLY A 80 -15.74 -2.30 19.09
C GLY A 80 -15.92 -0.81 18.82
N SER A 81 -14.80 -0.11 18.67
CA SER A 81 -14.76 1.33 18.44
C SER A 81 -14.99 1.67 16.97
N LEU A 82 -16.00 2.49 16.68
CA LEU A 82 -16.28 2.99 15.32
C LEU A 82 -15.10 3.82 14.78
N ASP A 83 -14.45 4.63 15.62
CA ASP A 83 -13.29 5.43 15.22
C ASP A 83 -12.11 4.56 14.77
N GLU A 84 -11.86 3.46 15.48
CA GLU A 84 -10.81 2.50 15.08
C GLU A 84 -11.16 1.79 13.78
N TRP A 85 -12.42 1.46 13.57
CA TRP A 85 -12.89 0.86 12.32
C TRP A 85 -12.76 1.82 11.14
N ASP A 86 -13.09 3.09 11.33
CA ASP A 86 -12.88 4.13 10.32
C ASP A 86 -11.40 4.23 9.94
N ILE A 87 -10.49 4.24 10.92
CA ILE A 87 -9.05 4.23 10.67
C ILE A 87 -8.61 3.01 9.86
N MET A 88 -9.12 1.81 10.19
CA MET A 88 -8.81 0.58 9.44
C MET A 88 -9.34 0.63 8.01
N ILE A 89 -10.59 1.05 7.82
CA ILE A 89 -11.23 1.15 6.50
C ILE A 89 -10.51 2.21 5.65
N ASP A 90 -10.25 3.37 6.21
CA ASP A 90 -9.59 4.47 5.52
C ASP A 90 -8.17 4.10 5.07
N THR A 91 -7.43 3.41 5.93
CA THR A 91 -6.07 2.99 5.60
C THR A 91 -6.06 1.80 4.64
N ASN A 92 -6.73 0.70 5.01
CA ASN A 92 -6.59 -0.59 4.32
C ASN A 92 -7.34 -0.62 2.97
N ILE A 93 -8.41 0.17 2.84
CA ILE A 93 -9.26 0.19 1.64
C ILE A 93 -9.10 1.51 0.88
N LYS A 94 -9.46 2.65 1.50
CA LYS A 94 -9.48 3.94 0.79
C LYS A 94 -8.08 4.39 0.40
N GLY A 95 -7.07 4.18 1.27
CA GLY A 95 -5.66 4.47 0.97
C GLY A 95 -5.15 3.68 -0.24
N LEU A 96 -5.42 2.37 -0.27
CA LEU A 96 -5.09 1.51 -1.40
C LEU A 96 -5.74 1.99 -2.69
N LEU A 97 -7.04 2.31 -2.66
CA LEU A 97 -7.77 2.82 -3.83
C LEU A 97 -7.20 4.16 -4.31
N THR A 98 -6.87 5.06 -3.39
CA THR A 98 -6.30 6.38 -3.71
C THR A 98 -4.96 6.23 -4.44
N MET A 99 -4.03 5.43 -3.90
CA MET A 99 -2.74 5.18 -4.53
C MET A 99 -2.91 4.51 -5.90
N THR A 100 -3.75 3.49 -5.98
CA THR A 100 -4.03 2.78 -7.24
C THR A 100 -4.59 3.74 -8.30
N ARG A 101 -5.60 4.55 -7.94
CA ARG A 101 -6.23 5.51 -8.86
C ARG A 101 -5.26 6.57 -9.39
N LEU A 102 -4.30 6.99 -8.59
CA LEU A 102 -3.36 8.04 -8.97
C LEU A 102 -2.13 7.51 -9.74
N VAL A 103 -1.75 6.25 -9.55
CA VAL A 103 -0.52 5.69 -10.15
C VAL A 103 -0.81 4.86 -11.39
N VAL A 104 -1.85 4.02 -11.39
CA VAL A 104 -2.12 3.05 -12.47
C VAL A 104 -2.36 3.69 -13.85
N PRO A 105 -3.04 4.85 -14.00
CA PRO A 105 -3.21 5.46 -15.30
C PRO A 105 -1.89 5.72 -16.03
N GLY A 106 -0.87 6.23 -15.34
CA GLY A 106 0.47 6.43 -15.93
C GLY A 106 1.16 5.10 -16.32
N MET A 107 0.89 4.00 -15.60
CA MET A 107 1.36 2.68 -16.02
C MET A 107 0.67 2.21 -17.30
N ILE A 108 -0.64 2.45 -17.44
CA ILE A 108 -1.42 2.10 -18.65
C ILE A 108 -0.87 2.87 -19.86
N GLU A 109 -0.68 4.17 -19.74
CA GLU A 109 -0.15 5.01 -20.80
C GLU A 109 1.21 4.54 -21.32
N ARG A 110 2.07 4.05 -20.41
CA ARG A 110 3.39 3.51 -20.76
C ARG A 110 3.38 2.06 -21.23
N GLY A 111 2.25 1.37 -21.09
CA GLY A 111 2.13 -0.05 -21.43
C GLY A 111 2.97 -0.98 -20.54
N ARG A 112 3.34 -0.56 -19.32
CA ARG A 112 4.09 -1.37 -18.37
C ARG A 112 3.81 -0.95 -16.93
N GLY A 113 3.74 -1.94 -16.04
CA GLY A 113 3.55 -1.71 -14.63
C GLY A 113 3.14 -2.97 -13.87
N HIS A 114 3.35 -2.93 -12.57
CA HIS A 114 2.94 -4.00 -11.69
C HIS A 114 2.37 -3.41 -10.40
N VAL A 115 1.18 -3.82 -10.01
CA VAL A 115 0.57 -3.47 -8.73
C VAL A 115 0.64 -4.68 -7.81
N ILE A 116 1.22 -4.50 -6.63
CA ILE A 116 1.26 -5.51 -5.57
C ILE A 116 0.44 -4.99 -4.39
N ASN A 117 -0.61 -5.70 -4.04
CA ASN A 117 -1.41 -5.41 -2.86
C ASN A 117 -1.06 -6.38 -1.73
N ILE A 118 -0.86 -5.87 -0.52
CA ILE A 118 -0.61 -6.71 0.65
C ILE A 118 -1.96 -7.02 1.32
N GLY A 119 -2.50 -8.16 0.95
CA GLY A 119 -3.68 -8.75 1.56
C GLY A 119 -3.39 -9.43 2.90
N SER A 120 -4.07 -10.54 3.15
CA SER A 120 -3.87 -11.42 4.31
C SER A 120 -4.67 -12.70 4.10
N ILE A 121 -4.27 -13.80 4.74
CA ILE A 121 -5.14 -14.98 4.90
C ILE A 121 -6.42 -14.64 5.69
N ALA A 122 -6.38 -13.61 6.52
CA ALA A 122 -7.55 -13.07 7.21
C ALA A 122 -8.65 -12.56 6.27
N GLY A 123 -8.33 -12.30 5.01
CA GLY A 123 -9.32 -11.96 3.97
C GLY A 123 -10.10 -13.16 3.42
N ASP A 124 -9.73 -14.38 3.79
CA ASP A 124 -10.41 -15.60 3.36
C ASP A 124 -11.34 -16.19 4.45
N ALA A 125 -11.06 -15.88 5.74
CA ALA A 125 -11.87 -16.35 6.85
C ALA A 125 -11.78 -15.38 8.04
N ALA A 126 -12.91 -15.11 8.68
CA ALA A 126 -12.95 -14.29 9.88
C ALA A 126 -12.52 -15.08 11.12
N TYR A 127 -11.99 -14.36 12.12
CA TYR A 127 -11.67 -14.88 13.45
C TYR A 127 -12.31 -13.99 14.54
N PRO A 128 -12.51 -14.51 15.75
CA PRO A 128 -13.13 -13.74 16.83
C PRO A 128 -12.41 -12.42 17.10
N GLY A 129 -13.15 -11.33 17.16
CA GLY A 129 -12.62 -9.98 17.38
C GLY A 129 -11.93 -9.33 16.17
N GLY A 130 -11.80 -10.04 15.06
CA GLY A 130 -11.12 -9.54 13.86
C GLY A 130 -12.05 -9.19 12.69
N SER A 131 -13.37 -9.13 12.89
CA SER A 131 -14.34 -9.05 11.79
C SER A 131 -14.08 -7.90 10.84
N VAL A 132 -13.85 -6.69 11.33
CA VAL A 132 -13.63 -5.50 10.49
C VAL A 132 -12.29 -5.58 9.77
N TYR A 133 -11.22 -6.00 10.44
CA TYR A 133 -9.93 -6.25 9.78
C TYR A 133 -10.07 -7.29 8.67
N CYS A 134 -10.71 -8.43 8.95
CA CYS A 134 -10.96 -9.48 7.97
C CYS A 134 -11.76 -8.94 6.78
N ALA A 135 -12.80 -8.13 7.02
CA ALA A 135 -13.57 -7.48 5.98
C ALA A 135 -12.70 -6.56 5.11
N THR A 136 -11.80 -5.76 5.73
CA THR A 136 -10.87 -4.92 4.93
C THR A 136 -9.94 -5.76 4.07
N LYS A 137 -9.44 -6.89 4.56
CA LYS A 137 -8.54 -7.78 3.80
C LYS A 137 -9.30 -8.61 2.75
N ALA A 138 -10.55 -8.95 2.98
CA ALA A 138 -11.44 -9.49 1.95
C ALA A 138 -11.71 -8.46 0.84
N ALA A 139 -11.91 -7.19 1.21
CA ALA A 139 -12.02 -6.10 0.25
C ALA A 139 -10.76 -5.95 -0.60
N VAL A 140 -9.54 -6.01 -0.01
CA VAL A 140 -8.27 -5.97 -0.75
C VAL A 140 -8.18 -7.10 -1.77
N LYS A 141 -8.66 -8.31 -1.41
CA LYS A 141 -8.74 -9.43 -2.36
C LYS A 141 -9.67 -9.10 -3.52
N ALA A 142 -10.89 -8.68 -3.24
CA ALA A 142 -11.89 -8.36 -4.26
C ALA A 142 -11.43 -7.21 -5.17
N LEU A 143 -10.80 -6.16 -4.60
CA LEU A 143 -10.24 -5.03 -5.35
C LEU A 143 -9.07 -5.48 -6.25
N SER A 144 -8.24 -6.40 -5.78
CA SER A 144 -7.15 -6.96 -6.59
C SER A 144 -7.66 -7.78 -7.77
N ASP A 145 -8.71 -8.57 -7.54
CA ASP A 145 -9.35 -9.38 -8.58
C ASP A 145 -10.06 -8.47 -9.60
N GLY A 146 -10.80 -7.45 -9.14
CA GLY A 146 -11.44 -6.44 -9.99
C GLY A 146 -10.44 -5.67 -10.85
N LEU A 147 -9.38 -5.14 -10.23
CA LEU A 147 -8.33 -4.43 -10.98
C LEU A 147 -7.67 -5.32 -12.04
N ARG A 148 -7.50 -6.61 -11.79
CA ARG A 148 -6.96 -7.56 -12.77
C ARG A 148 -7.91 -7.76 -13.96
N ILE A 149 -9.23 -7.76 -13.71
CA ILE A 149 -10.25 -7.80 -14.77
C ILE A 149 -10.22 -6.51 -15.57
N ASP A 150 -10.18 -5.34 -14.91
CA ASP A 150 -10.17 -4.05 -15.57
C ASP A 150 -8.92 -3.82 -16.45
N LEU A 151 -7.82 -4.52 -16.14
CA LEU A 151 -6.54 -4.40 -16.84
C LEU A 151 -6.29 -5.56 -17.83
N VAL A 152 -7.28 -6.40 -18.13
CA VAL A 152 -7.11 -7.62 -18.95
C VAL A 152 -6.54 -7.34 -20.34
N ASP A 153 -6.88 -6.21 -20.95
CA ASP A 153 -6.40 -5.78 -22.28
C ASP A 153 -5.08 -4.99 -22.21
N THR A 154 -4.42 -4.97 -21.07
CA THR A 154 -3.14 -4.28 -20.87
C THR A 154 -2.04 -5.28 -20.49
N PRO A 155 -0.74 -4.94 -20.70
CA PRO A 155 0.36 -5.78 -20.24
C PRO A 155 0.66 -5.62 -18.73
N LEU A 156 -0.16 -4.89 -17.98
CA LEU A 156 0.04 -4.67 -16.56
C LEU A 156 -0.25 -5.93 -15.74
N ARG A 157 0.39 -6.04 -14.60
CA ARG A 157 0.20 -7.16 -13.67
C ARG A 157 -0.36 -6.69 -12.35
N VAL A 158 -1.21 -7.51 -11.75
CA VAL A 158 -1.74 -7.30 -10.40
C VAL A 158 -1.50 -8.56 -9.57
N THR A 159 -0.83 -8.39 -8.44
CA THR A 159 -0.56 -9.47 -7.48
C THR A 159 -1.17 -9.11 -6.13
N ASN A 160 -1.88 -10.05 -5.52
CA ASN A 160 -2.31 -9.96 -4.13
C ASN A 160 -1.48 -10.96 -3.32
N ILE A 161 -0.61 -10.46 -2.44
CA ILE A 161 0.16 -11.29 -1.51
C ILE A 161 -0.68 -11.44 -0.24
N LYS A 162 -0.89 -12.67 0.21
CA LYS A 162 -1.67 -12.97 1.42
C LYS A 162 -0.77 -13.58 2.49
N PRO A 163 -0.06 -12.77 3.28
CA PRO A 163 0.73 -13.28 4.39
C PRO A 163 -0.14 -13.98 5.43
N GLY A 164 0.42 -14.99 6.08
CA GLY A 164 -0.08 -15.54 7.33
C GLY A 164 0.37 -14.71 8.52
N MET A 165 0.56 -15.34 9.67
CA MET A 165 1.19 -14.70 10.83
C MET A 165 2.68 -14.50 10.53
N VAL A 166 3.11 -13.25 10.59
CA VAL A 166 4.51 -12.84 10.38
C VAL A 166 4.93 -12.05 11.60
N GLU A 167 6.08 -12.37 12.15
CA GLU A 167 6.66 -11.61 13.25
C GLU A 167 7.16 -10.26 12.74
N THR A 168 6.48 -9.20 13.10
CA THR A 168 6.76 -7.81 12.69
C THR A 168 6.37 -6.86 13.81
N ASN A 169 6.62 -5.57 13.60
CA ASN A 169 6.11 -4.50 14.46
C ASN A 169 4.70 -4.01 14.06
N PHE A 170 3.96 -4.85 13.37
CA PHE A 170 2.61 -4.58 12.86
C PHE A 170 1.56 -4.66 13.98
#